data_09e8ce8b1b5c3f523fd47ecfac90e7d6
#
_entry.id   09e8ce8b1b5c3f523fd47ecfac90e7d6
#
_cell.length_a   1.000
_cell.length_b   1.000
_cell.length_c   1.000
_cell.angle_alpha   90.00
_cell.angle_beta   90.00
_cell.angle_gamma   90.00
#
_symmetry.space_group_name_H-M   'P 1'
#
loop_
_entity.id
_entity.type
_entity.pdbx_description
1 polymer ?
#
loop_
_entity_poly.entity_id
_entity_poly.type
_entity_poly.pdbx_seq_one_letter_code
_entity_poly.pdbx_strand_id
1 'polypeptide(L)' 'MSTWADEYITLLDDCEAREERLSDWERGFVDSLRRQITEGRRPTPKQIDALDAAWERATKRG' A
#
# COMPACT_ATOMS: atom_id res chain seq x y z
N MET A 1 10.98 -10.70 14.50
CA MET A 1 9.55 -10.92 14.78
C MET A 1 8.74 -9.99 13.88
N SER A 2 7.89 -10.55 13.01
CA SER A 2 7.10 -9.70 12.15
C SER A 2 5.92 -9.11 12.92
N THR A 3 5.63 -7.85 12.64
CA THR A 3 4.51 -7.16 13.24
C THR A 3 3.44 -6.97 12.17
N TRP A 4 2.23 -6.53 12.60
CA TRP A 4 1.19 -6.23 11.63
C TRP A 4 1.66 -5.19 10.60
N ALA A 5 2.53 -4.26 11.02
CA ALA A 5 3.02 -3.21 10.12
C ALA A 5 3.89 -3.77 9.00
N ASP A 6 4.68 -4.80 9.30
CA ASP A 6 5.60 -5.37 8.30
C ASP A 6 4.88 -5.89 7.08
N GLU A 7 3.72 -6.52 7.26
CA GLU A 7 2.95 -7.04 6.15
C GLU A 7 2.50 -5.92 5.21
N TYR A 8 1.99 -4.84 5.79
CA TYR A 8 1.52 -3.70 4.99
C TYR A 8 2.68 -2.95 4.35
N ILE A 9 3.79 -2.82 5.05
CA ILE A 9 4.99 -2.16 4.50
C ILE A 9 5.48 -2.92 3.26
N THR A 10 5.46 -4.25 3.29
CA THR A 10 5.85 -5.04 2.13
C THR A 10 4.96 -4.75 0.92
N LEU A 11 3.64 -4.67 1.13
CA LEU A 11 2.72 -4.34 0.05
C LEU A 11 2.95 -2.92 -0.46
N LEU A 12 3.21 -1.99 0.45
CA LEU A 12 3.48 -0.61 0.08
C LEU A 12 4.78 -0.49 -0.73
N ASP A 13 5.81 -1.23 -0.32
CA ASP A 13 7.08 -1.23 -1.04
C ASP A 13 6.89 -1.74 -2.47
N ASP A 14 6.10 -2.80 -2.64
CA ASP A 14 5.81 -3.33 -3.96
C ASP A 14 5.07 -2.30 -4.82
N CYS A 15 4.12 -1.60 -4.23
CA CYS A 15 3.39 -0.56 -4.95
C CYS A 15 4.31 0.58 -5.36
N GLU A 16 5.18 1.02 -4.46
CA GLU A 16 6.10 2.12 -4.75
C GLU A 16 7.11 1.75 -5.82
N ALA A 17 7.57 0.50 -5.82
CA ALA A 17 8.51 0.03 -6.83
C ALA A 17 7.90 0.04 -8.23
N ARG A 18 6.58 0.05 -8.32
CA ARG A 18 5.85 0.01 -9.58
C ARG A 18 4.85 1.16 -9.68
N GLU A 19 5.23 2.31 -9.16
CA GLU A 19 4.31 3.45 -9.07
C GLU A 19 3.81 3.94 -10.44
N GLU A 20 4.55 3.68 -11.51
CA GLU A 20 4.13 4.07 -12.85
C GLU A 20 2.87 3.33 -13.29
N ARG A 21 2.51 2.25 -12.61
CA ARG A 21 1.29 1.50 -12.90
C ARG A 21 0.10 1.98 -12.10
N LEU A 22 0.34 2.89 -11.16
CA LEU A 22 -0.70 3.41 -10.27
C LEU A 22 -1.23 4.73 -10.77
N SER A 23 -2.51 4.98 -10.51
CA SER A 23 -3.11 6.29 -10.77
C SER A 23 -2.56 7.31 -9.78
N ASP A 24 -2.78 8.59 -10.07
CA ASP A 24 -2.37 9.66 -9.15
C ASP A 24 -3.01 9.48 -7.78
N TRP A 25 -4.29 9.08 -7.75
CA TRP A 25 -4.98 8.83 -6.50
C TRP A 25 -4.32 7.70 -5.72
N GLU A 26 -3.99 6.61 -6.41
CA GLU A 26 -3.36 5.45 -5.78
C GLU A 26 -1.99 5.77 -5.23
N ARG A 27 -1.21 6.57 -5.95
CA ARG A 27 0.10 6.99 -5.47
C ARG A 27 0.00 7.84 -4.21
N GLY A 28 -0.96 8.76 -4.18
CA GLY A 28 -1.21 9.57 -3.01
C GLY A 28 -1.68 8.73 -1.84
N PHE A 29 -2.57 7.77 -2.12
CA PHE A 29 -3.08 6.86 -1.11
C PHE A 29 -1.95 6.02 -0.48
N VAL A 30 -1.08 5.46 -1.30
CA VAL A 30 0.05 4.65 -0.82
C VAL A 30 0.97 5.49 0.09
N ASP A 31 1.27 6.70 -0.33
CA ASP A 31 2.10 7.60 0.46
C ASP A 31 1.47 7.93 1.82
N SER A 32 0.18 8.25 1.80
CA SER A 32 -0.56 8.58 3.03
C SER A 32 -0.63 7.38 3.96
N LEU A 33 -0.87 6.19 3.40
CA LEU A 33 -0.99 4.99 4.20
C LEU A 33 0.36 4.60 4.83
N ARG A 34 1.45 4.77 4.09
CA ARG A 34 2.78 4.52 4.63
C ARG A 34 3.04 5.42 5.84
N ARG A 35 2.69 6.68 5.72
CA ARG A 35 2.85 7.63 6.83
C ARG A 35 2.02 7.22 8.03
N GLN A 36 0.77 6.83 7.80
CA GLN A 36 -0.13 6.39 8.86
C GLN A 36 0.44 5.18 9.60
N ILE A 37 0.92 4.18 8.87
CA ILE A 37 1.48 2.96 9.47
C ILE A 37 2.76 3.27 10.22
N THR A 38 3.60 4.16 9.68
CA THR A 38 4.83 4.58 10.35
C THR A 38 4.52 5.25 11.69
N GLU A 39 3.38 5.93 11.78
CA GLU A 39 2.92 6.54 13.02
C GLU A 39 2.29 5.54 13.99
N GLY A 40 2.19 4.28 13.60
CA GLY A 40 1.66 3.23 14.46
C GLY A 40 0.16 3.03 14.35
N ARG A 41 -0.49 3.66 13.38
CA ARG A 41 -1.94 3.53 13.20
C ARG A 41 -2.26 2.43 12.19
N ARG A 42 -3.08 1.50 12.60
CA ARG A 42 -3.49 0.40 11.73
C ARG A 42 -4.41 0.90 10.63
N PRO A 43 -4.31 0.34 9.42
CA PRO A 43 -5.23 0.70 8.35
C PRO A 43 -6.65 0.19 8.67
N THR A 44 -7.64 0.94 8.19
CA THR A 44 -9.04 0.53 8.30
C THR A 44 -9.33 -0.56 7.29
N PRO A 45 -10.45 -1.32 7.45
CA PRO A 45 -10.83 -2.31 6.43
C PRO A 45 -10.94 -1.72 5.03
N LYS A 46 -11.48 -0.52 4.89
CA LYS A 46 -11.55 0.16 3.60
C LYS A 46 -10.17 0.44 3.02
N GLN A 47 -9.25 0.86 3.87
CA GLN A 47 -7.88 1.12 3.43
C GLN A 47 -7.19 -0.17 3.01
N ILE A 48 -7.43 -1.27 3.73
CA ILE A 48 -6.86 -2.56 3.37
C ILE A 48 -7.37 -3.00 2.00
N ASP A 49 -8.67 -2.87 1.75
CA ASP A 49 -9.25 -3.22 0.46
C ASP A 49 -8.64 -2.38 -0.67
N ALA A 50 -8.48 -1.08 -0.43
CA ALA A 50 -7.89 -0.19 -1.42
C ALA A 50 -6.41 -0.52 -1.67
N LEU A 51 -5.68 -0.88 -0.62
CA LEU A 51 -4.28 -1.27 -0.76
C LEU A 51 -4.15 -2.56 -1.55
N ASP A 52 -5.00 -3.55 -1.27
CA ASP A 52 -4.98 -4.81 -2.01
C ASP A 52 -5.26 -4.57 -3.49
N ALA A 53 -6.22 -3.71 -3.81
CA ALA A 53 -6.54 -3.37 -5.18
C ALA A 53 -5.37 -2.68 -5.88
N ALA A 54 -4.73 -1.75 -5.19
CA ALA A 54 -3.56 -1.05 -5.73
C ALA A 54 -2.40 -2.01 -5.95
N TRP A 55 -2.18 -2.90 -5.00
CA TRP A 55 -1.11 -3.89 -5.08
C TRP A 55 -1.34 -4.85 -6.26
N GLU A 56 -2.58 -5.32 -6.42
CA GLU A 56 -2.91 -6.19 -7.56
C GLU A 56 -2.63 -5.50 -8.88
N ARG A 57 -3.03 -4.23 -8.97
CA ARG A 57 -2.79 -3.45 -10.20
C ARG A 57 -1.30 -3.27 -10.46
N ALA A 58 -0.54 -2.98 -9.42
CA ALA A 58 0.90 -2.75 -9.54
C ALA A 58 1.65 -4.00 -9.93
N THR A 59 1.22 -5.16 -9.44
CA THR A 59 1.92 -6.42 -9.65
C THR A 59 1.32 -7.26 -10.78
N LYS A 60 0.19 -6.86 -11.32
CA LYS A 60 -0.48 -7.63 -12.37
C LYS A 60 0.36 -7.66 -13.63
N ARG A 61 0.52 -8.83 -14.18
CA ARG A 61 1.16 -8.98 -15.49
C ARG A 61 0.11 -8.75 -16.56
N GLY A 62 0.43 -7.87 -17.48
CA GLY A 62 -0.57 -7.64 -18.48
C GLY A 62 -0.24 -6.97 -19.64
#